data_a27bf5ab32a45e2c19cdc1c05ef16fd6
#
_entry.id   a27bf5ab32a45e2c19cdc1c05ef16fd6
#
_cell.length_a   1.000
_cell.length_b   1.000
_cell.length_c   1.000
_cell.angle_alpha   90.00
_cell.angle_beta   90.00
_cell.angle_gamma   90.00
#
_symmetry.space_group_name_H-M   'P 1'
#
loop_
_entity.id
_entity.type
_entity.pdbx_description
1 polymer ?
#
loop_
_entity_poly.entity_id
_entity_poly.type
_entity_poly.pdbx_seq_one_letter_code
_entity_poly.pdbx_strand_id
1 'polypeptide(L)'
;MRICQNSISTSHRFCYGAVALLLLLSWLAVGCTSPPTGTGSLSKSTGTKNPYPTELKKKIGIVPFEVQTAQGGQVTREIFQDYVLEALQTECPGQVFIQPGDAGYPPILGRLPRFDNGVIDNLSLALIGRQLGLNAVIVGTLTSVSVEEKEKGIWFFKGIHHEVRVDLLVEVYDTETAAKLVDVSVSHNLEVDPLDAQEFRKKDSIDLNYIEEALEYIADKIDDNICGAADGQVWKSYIVSSTKDGVVIASGERVGLQTGMIFEVFDSTNIIEGKEGRRYLLPGKKIAEIEVSEVAESRSKAMVLSGGEVKQWSVVKVKVKE
;
A
#
# COMPACT_ATOMS: atom_id res chain seq x y z
N MET A 1 -37.68 -41.33 24.17
CA MET A 1 -38.77 -41.04 25.13
C MET A 1 -38.57 -39.60 25.56
N ARG A 2 -39.39 -38.71 24.99
CA ARG A 2 -40.15 -37.61 25.64
C ARG A 2 -39.29 -36.70 26.52
N ILE A 3 -39.37 -35.36 26.53
CA ILE A 3 -40.31 -34.36 25.96
C ILE A 3 -39.73 -33.04 26.44
N CYS A 4 -39.70 -32.05 25.56
CA CYS A 4 -40.17 -30.66 25.69
C CYS A 4 -40.34 -30.08 27.12
N GLN A 5 -39.99 -28.81 27.37
CA GLN A 5 -40.75 -27.61 27.07
C GLN A 5 -40.13 -26.43 27.83
N ASN A 6 -39.91 -25.33 27.13
CA ASN A 6 -40.62 -24.05 27.28
C ASN A 6 -40.56 -23.27 28.58
N SER A 7 -40.18 -22.00 28.49
CA SER A 7 -40.99 -20.86 28.93
C SER A 7 -40.11 -19.59 28.89
N ILE A 8 -40.31 -18.62 28.01
CA ILE A 8 -41.27 -17.53 27.88
C ILE A 8 -41.22 -16.54 29.03
N SER A 9 -41.16 -15.30 28.62
CA SER A 9 -41.73 -14.10 29.23
C SER A 9 -40.70 -13.03 29.62
N THR A 10 -40.75 -11.75 29.34
CA THR A 10 -41.82 -10.83 28.97
C THR A 10 -41.19 -9.50 28.58
N SER A 11 -41.41 -8.97 27.47
CA SER A 11 -42.15 -7.78 27.04
C SER A 11 -42.26 -6.60 28.02
N HIS A 12 -41.80 -5.44 27.59
CA HIS A 12 -42.50 -4.18 27.88
C HIS A 12 -42.58 -3.30 26.62
N ARG A 13 -43.83 -3.18 26.18
CA ARG A 13 -44.33 -2.21 25.19
C ARG A 13 -44.39 -0.83 25.80
N PHE A 14 -44.13 0.19 25.03
CA PHE A 14 -44.87 1.44 25.10
C PHE A 14 -45.19 1.94 23.71
N CYS A 15 -46.50 1.91 23.43
CA CYS A 15 -47.21 2.60 22.38
C CYS A 15 -47.48 4.04 22.74
N TYR A 16 -47.61 4.87 21.75
CA TYR A 16 -48.55 6.02 21.54
C TYR A 16 -47.79 6.99 20.60
N GLY A 17 -48.28 7.56 19.54
CA GLY A 17 -49.65 7.64 19.06
C GLY A 17 -49.64 8.22 17.64
N ALA A 18 -50.60 7.79 16.92
CA ALA A 18 -50.92 8.25 15.59
C ALA A 18 -51.66 9.60 15.63
N VAL A 19 -51.31 10.50 14.71
CA VAL A 19 -52.34 11.44 14.18
C VAL A 19 -52.07 11.66 12.71
N ALA A 20 -53.06 11.28 11.93
CA ALA A 20 -53.22 11.53 10.52
C ALA A 20 -53.52 13.02 10.25
N LEU A 21 -52.97 13.54 9.16
CA LEU A 21 -53.66 14.58 8.39
C LEU A 21 -53.36 14.44 6.91
N LEU A 22 -54.36 13.93 6.22
CA LEU A 22 -54.56 14.03 4.78
C LEU A 22 -54.93 15.47 4.42
N LEU A 23 -54.27 16.07 3.46
CA LEU A 23 -54.86 17.08 2.60
C LEU A 23 -54.26 17.00 1.19
N LEU A 24 -55.12 16.62 0.30
CA LEU A 24 -55.13 16.74 -1.15
C LEU A 24 -54.76 18.16 -1.62
N LEU A 25 -53.94 18.22 -2.65
CA LEU A 25 -54.10 19.21 -3.71
C LEU A 25 -53.37 18.74 -4.97
N SER A 26 -54.17 18.17 -5.88
CA SER A 26 -53.90 18.09 -7.31
C SER A 26 -53.78 19.51 -7.90
N TRP A 27 -52.89 19.72 -8.84
CA TRP A 27 -53.18 20.50 -10.05
C TRP A 27 -52.00 20.56 -11.02
N LEU A 28 -52.30 20.08 -12.22
CA LEU A 28 -51.87 20.47 -13.58
C LEU A 28 -50.48 20.09 -14.10
N ALA A 29 -50.54 19.01 -14.83
CA ALA A 29 -49.64 18.76 -15.95
C ALA A 29 -49.87 19.78 -17.07
N VAL A 30 -48.83 20.51 -17.46
CA VAL A 30 -48.74 21.17 -18.77
C VAL A 30 -47.62 20.45 -19.51
N GLY A 31 -47.98 19.63 -20.45
CA GLY A 31 -47.09 19.04 -21.41
C GLY A 31 -46.63 20.08 -22.43
N CYS A 32 -45.31 20.24 -22.60
CA CYS A 32 -44.74 20.80 -23.82
C CYS A 32 -44.08 19.64 -24.58
N THR A 33 -44.77 19.17 -25.60
CA THR A 33 -44.21 18.33 -26.65
C THR A 33 -43.45 19.24 -27.63
N SER A 34 -42.16 19.08 -27.69
CA SER A 34 -41.31 19.61 -28.75
C SER A 34 -41.04 18.53 -29.80
N PRO A 35 -41.10 18.83 -31.10
CA PRO A 35 -40.93 17.83 -32.15
C PRO A 35 -39.49 17.39 -32.30
N PRO A 36 -39.22 16.18 -32.77
CA PRO A 36 -37.87 15.71 -33.05
C PRO A 36 -37.40 16.26 -34.39
N THR A 37 -36.51 17.24 -34.37
CA THR A 37 -35.70 17.56 -35.53
C THR A 37 -34.39 16.80 -35.41
N GLY A 38 -34.33 15.69 -36.14
CA GLY A 38 -33.09 14.99 -36.35
C GLY A 38 -32.15 15.76 -37.26
N THR A 39 -30.98 16.04 -36.80
CA THR A 39 -29.77 16.11 -37.60
C THR A 39 -28.61 15.63 -36.73
N GLY A 40 -28.24 14.38 -37.02
CA GLY A 40 -27.05 13.80 -36.41
C GLY A 40 -25.82 14.56 -36.87
N SER A 41 -25.31 15.41 -36.01
CA SER A 41 -23.91 15.79 -36.06
C SER A 41 -23.19 14.92 -35.04
N LEU A 42 -22.42 13.93 -35.52
CA LEU A 42 -21.32 13.36 -34.75
C LEU A 42 -20.38 14.50 -34.39
N SER A 43 -20.60 15.18 -33.30
CA SER A 43 -19.58 15.96 -32.65
C SER A 43 -18.55 14.98 -32.11
N LYS A 44 -17.52 14.74 -32.90
CA LYS A 44 -16.26 14.20 -32.42
C LYS A 44 -15.81 15.14 -31.30
N SER A 45 -16.10 14.77 -30.06
CA SER A 45 -15.59 15.46 -28.88
C SER A 45 -14.07 15.26 -28.88
N THR A 46 -13.38 16.19 -29.53
CA THR A 46 -11.97 16.45 -29.29
C THR A 46 -11.91 17.16 -27.94
N GLY A 47 -12.20 16.40 -26.87
CA GLY A 47 -11.83 16.81 -25.53
C GLY A 47 -10.32 16.98 -25.54
N THR A 48 -9.85 18.20 -25.42
CA THR A 48 -8.44 18.51 -25.15
C THR A 48 -8.10 17.78 -23.83
N LYS A 49 -7.49 16.60 -23.94
CA LYS A 49 -7.00 15.87 -22.76
C LYS A 49 -6.04 16.79 -22.04
N ASN A 50 -6.26 17.01 -20.76
CA ASN A 50 -5.33 17.75 -19.92
C ASN A 50 -3.96 17.07 -20.03
N PRO A 51 -2.91 17.70 -20.56
CA PRO A 51 -1.59 17.09 -20.69
C PRO A 51 -0.91 16.90 -19.33
N TYR A 52 -1.47 17.47 -18.26
CA TYR A 52 -0.92 17.35 -16.91
C TYR A 52 -1.77 16.36 -16.12
N PRO A 53 -1.23 15.17 -15.82
CA PRO A 53 -1.97 14.14 -15.13
C PRO A 53 -2.26 14.55 -13.68
N THR A 54 -3.47 14.28 -13.22
CA THR A 54 -3.90 14.57 -11.83
C THR A 54 -4.06 13.28 -11.01
N GLU A 55 -4.19 12.13 -11.66
CA GLU A 55 -4.53 10.86 -11.02
C GLU A 55 -3.66 9.73 -11.58
N LEU A 56 -2.41 9.69 -11.16
CA LEU A 56 -1.51 8.57 -11.46
C LEU A 56 -1.37 7.67 -10.24
N LYS A 57 -1.46 6.36 -10.45
CA LYS A 57 -1.23 5.37 -9.40
C LYS A 57 0.25 5.32 -9.04
N LYS A 58 0.54 5.27 -7.75
CA LYS A 58 1.92 5.09 -7.27
C LYS A 58 2.29 3.62 -7.31
N LYS A 59 3.50 3.34 -7.75
CA LYS A 59 4.03 1.98 -7.82
C LYS A 59 4.83 1.69 -6.55
N ILE A 60 4.42 0.70 -5.78
CA ILE A 60 5.02 0.32 -4.49
C ILE A 60 5.62 -1.08 -4.64
N GLY A 61 6.88 -1.23 -4.31
CA GLY A 61 7.54 -2.54 -4.27
C GLY A 61 7.45 -3.16 -2.89
N ILE A 62 7.24 -4.47 -2.83
CA ILE A 62 7.26 -5.23 -1.59
C ILE A 62 8.38 -6.25 -1.69
N VAL A 63 9.33 -6.22 -0.77
CA VAL A 63 10.34 -7.28 -0.66
C VAL A 63 9.75 -8.48 0.08
N PRO A 64 10.26 -9.71 -0.16
CA PRO A 64 9.84 -10.87 0.63
C PRO A 64 10.03 -10.57 2.11
N PHE A 65 8.98 -10.80 2.91
CA PHE A 65 9.05 -10.53 4.34
C PHE A 65 10.06 -11.42 5.03
N GLU A 66 10.74 -10.86 6.02
CA GLU A 66 11.71 -11.59 6.82
C GLU A 66 11.05 -12.16 8.07
N VAL A 67 11.51 -13.33 8.50
CA VAL A 67 11.12 -13.97 9.75
C VAL A 67 12.37 -14.14 10.59
N GLN A 68 12.44 -13.45 11.73
CA GLN A 68 13.56 -13.51 12.67
C GLN A 68 13.30 -14.48 13.82
N THR A 69 12.06 -14.96 13.97
CA THR A 69 11.71 -15.97 14.96
C THR A 69 12.06 -17.38 14.47
N ALA A 70 12.44 -18.26 15.38
CA ALA A 70 12.66 -19.68 15.09
C ALA A 70 11.35 -20.44 14.81
N GLN A 71 10.22 -19.91 15.29
CA GLN A 71 8.92 -20.55 15.21
C GLN A 71 8.26 -20.27 13.85
N GLY A 72 7.68 -21.28 13.24
CA GLY A 72 6.82 -21.22 12.07
C GLY A 72 7.52 -21.05 10.71
N GLY A 73 8.72 -20.50 10.66
CA GLY A 73 9.57 -20.46 9.47
C GLY A 73 8.89 -19.90 8.22
N GLN A 74 8.98 -20.66 7.12
CA GLN A 74 8.51 -20.23 5.80
C GLN A 74 6.98 -20.12 5.70
N VAL A 75 6.24 -21.03 6.35
CA VAL A 75 4.76 -21.03 6.34
C VAL A 75 4.22 -19.73 6.95
N THR A 76 4.77 -19.34 8.11
CA THR A 76 4.36 -18.07 8.74
C THR A 76 4.69 -16.85 7.89
N ARG A 77 5.78 -16.89 7.14
CA ARG A 77 6.13 -15.81 6.20
C ARG A 77 5.10 -15.66 5.08
N GLU A 78 4.72 -16.76 4.45
CA GLU A 78 3.76 -16.77 3.35
C GLU A 78 2.39 -16.28 3.82
N ILE A 79 1.88 -16.83 4.90
CA ILE A 79 0.61 -16.42 5.52
C ILE A 79 0.65 -14.92 5.87
N PHE A 80 1.70 -14.47 6.55
CA PHE A 80 1.85 -13.08 6.92
C PHE A 80 1.87 -12.15 5.71
N GLN A 81 2.62 -12.52 4.68
CA GLN A 81 2.69 -11.73 3.46
C GLN A 81 1.31 -11.61 2.79
N ASP A 82 0.55 -12.71 2.74
CA ASP A 82 -0.76 -12.75 2.10
C ASP A 82 -1.76 -11.84 2.84
N TYR A 83 -1.84 -11.88 4.17
CA TYR A 83 -2.71 -10.98 4.95
C TYR A 83 -2.37 -9.50 4.75
N VAL A 84 -1.09 -9.15 4.82
CA VAL A 84 -0.66 -7.75 4.61
C VAL A 84 -0.97 -7.29 3.17
N LEU A 85 -0.79 -8.16 2.18
CA LEU A 85 -1.06 -7.83 0.79
C LEU A 85 -2.55 -7.63 0.53
N GLU A 86 -3.40 -8.48 1.09
CA GLU A 86 -4.85 -8.37 0.97
C GLU A 86 -5.35 -7.06 1.60
N ALA A 87 -4.90 -6.74 2.81
CA ALA A 87 -5.22 -5.48 3.47
C ALA A 87 -4.79 -4.26 2.63
N LEU A 88 -3.54 -4.24 2.15
CA LEU A 88 -3.03 -3.14 1.33
C LEU A 88 -3.75 -2.99 -0.02
N GLN A 89 -4.15 -4.09 -0.66
CA GLN A 89 -4.89 -4.02 -1.91
C GLN A 89 -6.30 -3.48 -1.71
N THR A 90 -6.91 -3.77 -0.57
CA THR A 90 -8.26 -3.32 -0.22
C THR A 90 -8.24 -1.84 0.18
N GLU A 91 -7.33 -1.44 1.05
CA GLU A 91 -7.32 -0.12 1.68
C GLU A 91 -6.54 0.94 0.87
N CYS A 92 -5.64 0.52 -0.04
CA CYS A 92 -4.86 1.44 -0.87
C CYS A 92 -5.19 1.34 -2.38
N PRO A 93 -6.41 1.63 -2.85
CA PRO A 93 -6.81 1.45 -4.25
C PRO A 93 -6.08 2.37 -5.23
N GLY A 94 -5.45 3.45 -4.74
CA GLY A 94 -4.63 4.39 -5.51
C GLY A 94 -3.23 3.90 -5.84
N GLN A 95 -2.86 2.67 -5.46
CA GLN A 95 -1.53 2.12 -5.59
C GLN A 95 -1.48 0.95 -6.58
N VAL A 96 -0.28 0.66 -7.08
CA VAL A 96 0.04 -0.56 -7.84
C VAL A 96 1.15 -1.27 -7.09
N PHE A 97 0.85 -2.41 -6.51
CA PHE A 97 1.84 -3.21 -5.77
C PHE A 97 2.61 -4.14 -6.73
N ILE A 98 3.91 -4.26 -6.49
CA ILE A 98 4.81 -5.22 -7.11
C ILE A 98 5.28 -6.13 -5.99
N GLN A 99 4.74 -7.35 -5.94
CA GLN A 99 4.83 -8.23 -4.78
C GLN A 99 5.43 -9.58 -5.12
N PRO A 100 6.04 -10.28 -4.17
CA PRO A 100 6.46 -11.67 -4.35
C PRO A 100 5.27 -12.55 -4.75
N GLY A 101 5.50 -13.46 -5.72
CA GLY A 101 4.46 -14.30 -6.29
C GLY A 101 3.84 -13.74 -7.58
N ASP A 102 3.95 -12.45 -7.86
CA ASP A 102 3.50 -11.89 -9.14
C ASP A 102 4.27 -12.47 -10.32
N ALA A 103 3.56 -12.70 -11.43
CA ALA A 103 4.20 -13.03 -12.70
C ALA A 103 5.11 -11.85 -13.12
N GLY A 104 6.43 -12.12 -13.20
CA GLY A 104 7.43 -11.09 -13.51
C GLY A 104 7.91 -10.25 -12.33
N TYR A 105 7.71 -10.73 -11.10
CA TYR A 105 8.34 -10.11 -9.92
C TYR A 105 9.85 -9.97 -10.11
N PRO A 106 10.42 -8.77 -9.93
CA PRO A 106 11.83 -8.54 -10.24
C PRO A 106 12.76 -9.26 -9.25
N PRO A 107 13.66 -10.17 -9.71
CA PRO A 107 14.56 -10.90 -8.81
C PRO A 107 15.45 -9.98 -7.94
N ILE A 108 15.71 -8.75 -8.40
CA ILE A 108 16.50 -7.76 -7.65
C ILE A 108 15.81 -7.31 -6.36
N LEU A 109 14.46 -7.36 -6.28
CA LEU A 109 13.70 -7.12 -5.06
C LEU A 109 13.65 -8.34 -4.13
N GLY A 110 14.02 -9.52 -4.62
CA GLY A 110 13.99 -10.76 -3.84
C GLY A 110 15.03 -10.82 -2.72
N ARG A 111 15.94 -9.85 -2.64
CA ARG A 111 16.95 -9.76 -1.61
C ARG A 111 17.04 -8.34 -1.07
N LEU A 112 16.87 -8.21 0.23
CA LEU A 112 17.02 -6.93 0.92
C LEU A 112 18.52 -6.57 1.03
N PRO A 113 18.97 -5.42 0.48
CA PRO A 113 20.35 -5.00 0.63
C PRO A 113 20.65 -4.61 2.08
N ARG A 114 21.75 -5.13 2.62
CA ARG A 114 22.18 -4.87 3.99
C ARG A 114 23.67 -4.53 4.05
N PHE A 115 24.04 -3.70 5.01
CA PHE A 115 25.42 -3.51 5.42
C PHE A 115 25.91 -4.74 6.19
N ASP A 116 27.24 -4.84 6.40
CA ASP A 116 27.86 -5.95 7.13
C ASP A 116 27.36 -6.07 8.58
N ASN A 117 26.87 -4.98 9.17
CA ASN A 117 26.27 -4.95 10.50
C ASN A 117 24.78 -5.39 10.52
N GLY A 118 24.24 -5.84 9.39
CA GLY A 118 22.85 -6.30 9.26
C GLY A 118 21.80 -5.20 9.06
N VAL A 119 22.17 -3.93 9.15
CA VAL A 119 21.27 -2.80 8.90
C VAL A 119 20.94 -2.70 7.41
N ILE A 120 19.72 -2.34 7.07
CA ILE A 120 19.29 -2.14 5.68
C ILE A 120 20.11 -1.04 5.04
N ASP A 121 20.72 -1.33 3.88
CA ASP A 121 21.35 -0.30 3.03
C ASP A 121 20.23 0.46 2.28
N ASN A 122 19.77 1.52 2.92
CA ASN A 122 18.66 2.34 2.44
C ASN A 122 18.92 2.95 1.05
N LEU A 123 20.16 3.35 0.76
CA LEU A 123 20.51 3.90 -0.55
C LEU A 123 20.43 2.83 -1.65
N SER A 124 21.03 1.66 -1.41
CA SER A 124 20.95 0.54 -2.37
C SER A 124 19.52 0.11 -2.61
N LEU A 125 18.69 0.05 -1.57
CA LEU A 125 17.26 -0.26 -1.70
C LEU A 125 16.52 0.80 -2.53
N ALA A 126 16.78 2.08 -2.30
CA ALA A 126 16.19 3.17 -3.08
C ALA A 126 16.63 3.13 -4.55
N LEU A 127 17.90 2.83 -4.84
CA LEU A 127 18.40 2.69 -6.21
C LEU A 127 17.77 1.52 -6.95
N ILE A 128 17.54 0.39 -6.28
CA ILE A 128 16.75 -0.72 -6.82
C ILE A 128 15.33 -0.25 -7.15
N GLY A 129 14.69 0.45 -6.22
CA GLY A 129 13.36 1.01 -6.45
C GLY A 129 13.29 1.95 -7.64
N ARG A 130 14.29 2.82 -7.83
CA ARG A 130 14.39 3.71 -9.00
C ARG A 130 14.50 2.94 -10.31
N GLN A 131 15.31 1.87 -10.35
CA GLN A 131 15.46 1.02 -11.53
C GLN A 131 14.12 0.40 -11.96
N LEU A 132 13.25 0.15 -11.01
CA LEU A 132 11.92 -0.45 -11.22
C LEU A 132 10.81 0.60 -11.36
N GLY A 133 11.12 1.88 -11.18
CA GLY A 133 10.15 2.98 -11.21
C GLY A 133 9.21 3.00 -10.01
N LEU A 134 9.65 2.51 -8.87
CA LEU A 134 8.86 2.48 -7.65
C LEU A 134 8.83 3.85 -6.96
N ASN A 135 7.73 4.19 -6.32
CA ASN A 135 7.60 5.35 -5.45
C ASN A 135 8.17 5.06 -4.05
N ALA A 136 7.92 3.86 -3.56
CA ALA A 136 8.41 3.40 -2.27
C ALA A 136 8.65 1.89 -2.27
N VAL A 137 9.37 1.40 -1.25
CA VAL A 137 9.59 -0.04 -1.00
C VAL A 137 9.17 -0.36 0.42
N ILE A 138 8.32 -1.38 0.58
CA ILE A 138 7.87 -1.91 1.86
C ILE A 138 8.76 -3.08 2.27
N VAL A 139 9.19 -3.05 3.52
CA VAL A 139 9.93 -4.12 4.20
C VAL A 139 9.15 -4.53 5.43
N GLY A 140 8.76 -5.80 5.51
CA GLY A 140 8.10 -6.38 6.68
C GLY A 140 9.02 -7.39 7.36
N THR A 141 9.05 -7.36 8.69
CA THR A 141 9.83 -8.29 9.50
C THR A 141 8.99 -8.80 10.66
N LEU A 142 8.73 -10.11 10.68
CA LEU A 142 8.18 -10.78 11.84
C LEU A 142 9.31 -10.97 12.84
N THR A 143 9.31 -10.17 13.90
CA THR A 143 10.43 -10.09 14.84
C THR A 143 10.34 -11.12 15.95
N SER A 144 9.12 -11.45 16.41
CA SER A 144 8.90 -12.39 17.49
C SER A 144 7.54 -13.08 17.38
N VAL A 145 7.51 -14.35 17.73
CA VAL A 145 6.30 -15.08 18.12
C VAL A 145 6.63 -15.79 19.43
N SER A 146 5.88 -15.51 20.49
CA SER A 146 6.16 -16.06 21.82
C SER A 146 4.88 -16.36 22.59
N VAL A 147 4.96 -17.28 23.56
CA VAL A 147 3.88 -17.53 24.52
C VAL A 147 4.27 -16.97 25.88
N GLU A 148 3.47 -16.06 26.37
CA GLU A 148 3.63 -15.41 27.66
C GLU A 148 2.59 -15.91 28.66
N GLU A 149 2.95 -15.94 29.93
CA GLU A 149 2.01 -16.16 31.04
C GLU A 149 1.72 -14.82 31.70
N LYS A 150 0.43 -14.51 31.87
CA LYS A 150 -0.01 -13.31 32.56
C LYS A 150 -0.97 -13.63 33.69
N GLU A 151 -0.72 -13.08 34.84
CA GLU A 151 -1.70 -13.09 35.92
C GLU A 151 -2.80 -12.07 35.59
N LYS A 152 -4.02 -12.55 35.36
CA LYS A 152 -5.22 -11.70 35.21
C LYS A 152 -6.18 -11.96 36.35
N GLY A 153 -6.86 -10.91 36.82
CA GLY A 153 -7.87 -11.00 37.87
C GLY A 153 -7.66 -9.99 39.00
N ILE A 154 -8.61 -9.94 39.92
CA ILE A 154 -8.64 -8.96 41.02
C ILE A 154 -8.45 -9.70 42.33
N TRP A 155 -7.46 -9.30 43.11
CA TRP A 155 -7.15 -9.73 44.47
C TRP A 155 -7.10 -11.27 44.67
N PHE A 156 -8.15 -11.94 45.20
CA PHE A 156 -8.18 -13.40 45.45
C PHE A 156 -8.62 -14.22 44.23
N PHE A 157 -9.02 -13.59 43.14
CA PHE A 157 -9.50 -14.22 41.93
C PHE A 157 -8.50 -14.01 40.75
N LYS A 158 -7.22 -14.21 41.07
CA LYS A 158 -6.18 -14.21 40.03
C LYS A 158 -6.08 -15.57 39.38
N GLY A 159 -6.08 -15.58 38.05
CA GLY A 159 -5.80 -16.77 37.25
C GLY A 159 -4.56 -16.56 36.38
N ILE A 160 -3.90 -17.63 36.02
CA ILE A 160 -2.83 -17.62 35.03
C ILE A 160 -3.50 -17.77 33.67
N HIS A 161 -3.27 -16.80 32.77
CA HIS A 161 -3.69 -16.82 31.39
C HIS A 161 -2.46 -16.96 30.50
N HIS A 162 -2.61 -17.69 29.43
CA HIS A 162 -1.56 -17.84 28.42
C HIS A 162 -1.93 -17.00 27.21
N GLU A 163 -0.97 -16.23 26.70
CA GLU A 163 -1.15 -15.40 25.53
C GLU A 163 -0.06 -15.69 24.51
N VAL A 164 -0.43 -15.84 23.24
CA VAL A 164 0.50 -15.77 22.12
C VAL A 164 0.70 -14.29 21.79
N ARG A 165 1.95 -13.88 21.77
CA ARG A 165 2.35 -12.54 21.33
C ARG A 165 3.04 -12.64 19.99
N VAL A 166 2.56 -11.84 19.03
CA VAL A 166 3.15 -11.69 17.70
C VAL A 166 3.64 -10.25 17.56
N ASP A 167 4.92 -10.07 17.26
CA ASP A 167 5.54 -8.76 17.07
C ASP A 167 6.01 -8.59 15.62
N LEU A 168 5.59 -7.50 15.00
CA LEU A 168 5.89 -7.16 13.62
C LEU A 168 6.53 -5.78 13.52
N LEU A 169 7.55 -5.66 12.68
CA LEU A 169 8.14 -4.39 12.23
C LEU A 169 7.83 -4.17 10.76
N VAL A 170 7.28 -3.00 10.43
CA VAL A 170 7.09 -2.55 9.04
C VAL A 170 7.82 -1.25 8.81
N GLU A 171 8.59 -1.24 7.74
CA GLU A 171 9.38 -0.10 7.30
C GLU A 171 9.01 0.24 5.85
N VAL A 172 8.85 1.52 5.55
CA VAL A 172 8.63 2.00 4.18
C VAL A 172 9.74 2.96 3.81
N TYR A 173 10.41 2.70 2.70
CA TYR A 173 11.52 3.51 2.20
C TYR A 173 11.13 4.27 0.94
N ASP A 174 11.36 5.57 0.94
CA ASP A 174 11.21 6.42 -0.23
C ASP A 174 12.33 6.17 -1.23
N THR A 175 11.99 5.98 -2.49
CA THR A 175 12.97 5.71 -3.54
C THR A 175 13.64 6.98 -4.09
N GLU A 176 13.08 8.17 -3.87
CA GLU A 176 13.68 9.42 -4.29
C GLU A 176 14.80 9.87 -3.35
N THR A 177 14.56 9.77 -2.05
CA THR A 177 15.47 10.31 -1.03
C THR A 177 16.22 9.24 -0.26
N ALA A 178 15.82 7.98 -0.39
CA ALA A 178 16.25 6.86 0.45
C ALA A 178 15.88 7.03 1.94
N ALA A 179 14.96 7.94 2.26
CA ALA A 179 14.50 8.16 3.62
C ALA A 179 13.50 7.07 4.02
N LYS A 180 13.50 6.71 5.31
CA LYS A 180 12.47 5.87 5.90
C LYS A 180 11.25 6.76 6.18
N LEU A 181 10.11 6.44 5.57
CA LEU A 181 8.84 7.15 5.73
C LEU A 181 8.00 6.58 6.87
N VAL A 182 8.04 5.26 7.02
CA VAL A 182 7.34 4.52 8.08
C VAL A 182 8.34 3.66 8.81
N ASP A 183 8.21 3.61 10.13
CA ASP A 183 8.96 2.76 11.04
C ASP A 183 8.01 2.41 12.19
N VAL A 184 7.22 1.36 11.99
CA VAL A 184 6.13 0.99 12.91
C VAL A 184 6.34 -0.43 13.39
N SER A 185 6.40 -0.58 14.72
CA SER A 185 6.33 -1.88 15.36
C SER A 185 4.93 -2.08 15.92
N VAL A 186 4.28 -3.16 15.52
CA VAL A 186 2.95 -3.55 15.99
C VAL A 186 3.05 -4.88 16.70
N SER A 187 2.40 -4.96 17.85
CA SER A 187 2.30 -6.20 18.64
C SER A 187 0.84 -6.55 18.86
N HIS A 188 0.52 -7.83 18.76
CA HIS A 188 -0.80 -8.34 19.13
C HIS A 188 -0.68 -9.53 20.06
N ASN A 189 -1.59 -9.61 21.04
CA ASN A 189 -1.65 -10.70 22.02
C ASN A 189 -3.00 -11.39 21.90
N LEU A 190 -2.96 -12.71 21.73
CA LEU A 190 -4.14 -13.57 21.70
C LEU A 190 -4.13 -14.52 22.88
N GLU A 191 -5.27 -14.68 23.53
CA GLU A 191 -5.42 -15.68 24.60
C GLU A 191 -5.46 -17.07 23.99
N VAL A 192 -4.68 -18.00 24.54
CA VAL A 192 -4.56 -19.38 24.06
C VAL A 192 -4.89 -20.37 25.19
N ASP A 193 -5.38 -21.53 24.78
CA ASP A 193 -5.63 -22.62 25.72
C ASP A 193 -4.33 -23.05 26.44
N PRO A 194 -4.35 -23.37 27.74
CA PRO A 194 -3.17 -23.82 28.48
C PRO A 194 -2.48 -25.05 27.88
N LEU A 195 -3.23 -25.93 27.21
CA LEU A 195 -2.65 -27.13 26.57
C LEU A 195 -1.88 -26.73 25.31
N ASP A 196 -2.42 -25.83 24.51
CA ASP A 196 -1.76 -25.31 23.30
C ASP A 196 -0.51 -24.53 23.67
N ALA A 197 -0.59 -23.70 24.73
CA ALA A 197 0.57 -22.99 25.27
C ALA A 197 1.68 -23.95 25.71
N GLN A 198 1.31 -25.09 26.31
CA GLN A 198 2.28 -26.13 26.74
C GLN A 198 2.86 -26.86 25.51
N GLU A 199 2.05 -27.18 24.52
CA GLU A 199 2.52 -27.78 23.26
C GLU A 199 3.50 -26.89 22.52
N PHE A 200 3.20 -25.59 22.43
CA PHE A 200 4.11 -24.62 21.84
C PHE A 200 5.49 -24.63 22.50
N ARG A 201 5.53 -24.61 23.85
CA ARG A 201 6.79 -24.63 24.58
C ARG A 201 7.57 -25.93 24.42
N LYS A 202 6.88 -27.05 24.19
CA LYS A 202 7.53 -28.36 24.03
C LYS A 202 8.03 -28.61 22.61
N LYS A 203 7.25 -28.19 21.62
CA LYS A 203 7.50 -28.50 20.22
C LYS A 203 8.09 -27.35 19.45
N ASP A 204 8.19 -26.17 20.08
CA ASP A 204 8.57 -24.90 19.43
C ASP A 204 7.71 -24.60 18.18
N SER A 205 6.44 -25.03 18.22
CA SER A 205 5.46 -24.85 17.15
C SER A 205 4.13 -24.44 17.73
N ILE A 206 3.55 -23.37 17.18
CA ILE A 206 2.22 -22.87 17.52
C ILE A 206 1.20 -23.31 16.47
N ASP A 207 -0.06 -23.44 16.88
CA ASP A 207 -1.15 -23.62 15.94
C ASP A 207 -1.25 -22.39 15.03
N LEU A 208 -1.30 -22.63 13.71
CA LEU A 208 -1.33 -21.57 12.70
C LEU A 208 -2.54 -20.65 12.87
N ASN A 209 -3.67 -21.15 13.36
CA ASN A 209 -4.88 -20.34 13.56
C ASN A 209 -4.64 -19.13 14.48
N TYR A 210 -3.84 -19.30 15.55
CA TYR A 210 -3.49 -18.19 16.44
C TYR A 210 -2.58 -17.16 15.75
N ILE A 211 -1.69 -17.64 14.88
CA ILE A 211 -0.83 -16.75 14.10
C ILE A 211 -1.67 -15.98 13.09
N GLU A 212 -2.57 -16.65 12.37
CA GLU A 212 -3.45 -16.04 11.37
C GLU A 212 -4.31 -14.95 11.98
N GLU A 213 -4.99 -15.20 13.10
CA GLU A 213 -5.81 -14.20 13.80
C GLU A 213 -4.99 -12.99 14.24
N ALA A 214 -3.76 -13.21 14.75
CA ALA A 214 -2.88 -12.12 15.11
C ALA A 214 -2.43 -11.30 13.90
N LEU A 215 -2.13 -11.94 12.78
CA LEU A 215 -1.66 -11.29 11.56
C LEU A 215 -2.76 -10.50 10.87
N GLU A 216 -4.00 -11.00 10.87
CA GLU A 216 -5.17 -10.25 10.39
C GLU A 216 -5.33 -8.93 11.16
N TYR A 217 -5.33 -8.99 12.49
CA TYR A 217 -5.39 -7.79 13.33
C TYR A 217 -4.23 -6.83 13.06
N ILE A 218 -3.01 -7.35 12.91
CA ILE A 218 -1.83 -6.53 12.66
C ILE A 218 -1.91 -5.89 11.27
N ALA A 219 -2.38 -6.60 10.25
CA ALA A 219 -2.55 -6.09 8.91
C ALA A 219 -3.45 -4.85 8.89
N ASP A 220 -4.61 -4.92 9.57
CA ASP A 220 -5.53 -3.78 9.73
C ASP A 220 -4.92 -2.57 10.46
N LYS A 221 -3.85 -2.77 11.24
CA LYS A 221 -3.20 -1.67 11.97
C LYS A 221 -2.07 -1.00 11.19
N ILE A 222 -1.48 -1.71 10.24
CA ILE A 222 -0.36 -1.18 9.46
C ILE A 222 -0.77 -0.56 8.13
N ASP A 223 -1.92 -0.94 7.58
CA ASP A 223 -2.41 -0.44 6.30
C ASP A 223 -2.59 1.07 6.30
N ASP A 224 -3.26 1.65 7.29
CA ASP A 224 -3.41 3.10 7.48
C ASP A 224 -2.06 3.84 7.42
N ASN A 225 -1.03 3.29 8.08
CA ASN A 225 0.30 3.89 8.10
C ASN A 225 0.97 3.84 6.72
N ILE A 226 0.84 2.71 6.02
CA ILE A 226 1.44 2.50 4.70
C ILE A 226 0.68 3.32 3.65
N CYS A 227 -0.66 3.23 3.62
CA CYS A 227 -1.48 3.98 2.68
C CYS A 227 -1.32 5.48 2.88
N GLY A 228 -1.36 5.96 4.13
CA GLY A 228 -1.14 7.36 4.45
C GLY A 228 0.25 7.86 4.03
N ALA A 229 1.30 7.09 4.27
CA ALA A 229 2.65 7.43 3.81
C ALA A 229 2.77 7.44 2.29
N ALA A 230 2.13 6.49 1.61
CA ALA A 230 2.11 6.43 0.16
C ALA A 230 1.31 7.61 -0.43
N ASP A 231 0.15 7.92 0.13
CA ASP A 231 -0.72 8.99 -0.37
C ASP A 231 -0.12 10.38 -0.15
N GLY A 232 0.59 10.58 0.93
CA GLY A 232 1.32 11.82 1.21
C GLY A 232 2.46 12.13 0.23
N GLN A 233 2.86 11.19 -0.63
CA GLN A 233 3.92 11.40 -1.60
C GLN A 233 3.38 11.93 -2.93
N VAL A 234 4.15 12.81 -3.57
CA VAL A 234 3.93 13.17 -4.97
C VAL A 234 4.28 11.96 -5.85
N TRP A 235 3.45 11.69 -6.87
CA TRP A 235 3.77 10.68 -7.87
C TRP A 235 5.13 10.95 -8.51
N LYS A 236 5.93 9.93 -8.64
CA LYS A 236 7.24 9.99 -9.29
C LYS A 236 7.58 8.72 -10.04
N SER A 237 8.46 8.85 -10.98
CA SER A 237 9.10 7.75 -11.71
C SER A 237 10.54 8.15 -12.05
N TYR A 238 11.22 7.34 -12.85
CA TYR A 238 12.66 7.52 -13.12
C TYR A 238 12.98 7.28 -14.58
N ILE A 239 13.98 8.01 -15.07
CA ILE A 239 14.55 7.78 -16.41
C ILE A 239 15.44 6.53 -16.35
N VAL A 240 15.10 5.49 -17.10
CA VAL A 240 15.89 4.24 -17.19
C VAL A 240 16.90 4.24 -18.32
N SER A 241 16.64 5.02 -19.36
CA SER A 241 17.61 5.27 -20.44
C SER A 241 17.37 6.60 -21.09
N SER A 242 18.45 7.22 -21.59
CA SER A 242 18.43 8.45 -22.36
C SER A 242 19.25 8.25 -23.63
N THR A 243 18.67 8.59 -24.78
CA THR A 243 19.28 8.49 -26.09
C THR A 243 19.08 9.80 -26.84
N LYS A 244 19.65 9.92 -28.05
CA LYS A 244 19.42 11.10 -28.90
C LYS A 244 17.96 11.24 -29.36
N ASP A 245 17.23 10.12 -29.42
CA ASP A 245 15.86 10.03 -29.91
C ASP A 245 14.80 10.21 -28.80
N GLY A 246 15.24 10.34 -27.55
CA GLY A 246 14.36 10.54 -26.41
C GLY A 246 14.78 9.75 -25.17
N VAL A 247 13.89 9.68 -24.22
CA VAL A 247 14.10 9.05 -22.91
C VAL A 247 13.08 7.94 -22.68
N VAL A 248 13.44 6.96 -21.84
CA VAL A 248 12.53 5.92 -21.39
C VAL A 248 12.26 6.10 -19.90
N ILE A 249 10.97 6.13 -19.55
CA ILE A 249 10.46 6.25 -18.17
C ILE A 249 10.14 4.84 -17.63
N ALA A 250 10.45 4.56 -16.37
CA ALA A 250 10.20 3.29 -15.69
C ALA A 250 8.71 3.10 -15.26
N SER A 251 7.79 3.74 -15.94
CA SER A 251 6.34 3.68 -15.69
C SER A 251 5.60 3.66 -17.02
N GLY A 252 4.42 3.00 -17.03
CA GLY A 252 3.62 2.82 -18.24
C GLY A 252 2.12 2.84 -17.96
N GLU A 253 1.34 2.11 -18.75
CA GLU A 253 -0.11 2.06 -18.69
C GLU A 253 -0.66 1.61 -17.33
N ARG A 254 0.03 0.68 -16.65
CA ARG A 254 -0.40 0.15 -15.33
C ARG A 254 -0.60 1.23 -14.26
N VAL A 255 0.16 2.31 -14.34
CA VAL A 255 0.03 3.45 -13.42
C VAL A 255 -0.77 4.62 -14.00
N GLY A 256 -1.34 4.45 -15.20
CA GLY A 256 -2.21 5.43 -15.83
C GLY A 256 -1.50 6.41 -16.77
N LEU A 257 -0.23 6.16 -17.19
CA LEU A 257 0.42 7.00 -18.18
C LEU A 257 -0.29 6.92 -19.53
N GLN A 258 -0.35 8.04 -20.23
CA GLN A 258 -0.93 8.17 -21.57
C GLN A 258 -0.04 9.04 -22.46
N THR A 259 -0.09 8.79 -23.76
CA THR A 259 0.58 9.63 -24.76
C THR A 259 0.10 11.08 -24.68
N GLY A 260 1.03 12.01 -24.81
CA GLY A 260 0.78 13.46 -24.69
C GLY A 260 0.84 14.00 -23.27
N MET A 261 1.05 13.17 -22.24
CA MET A 261 1.27 13.65 -20.88
C MET A 261 2.63 14.31 -20.75
N ILE A 262 2.68 15.43 -20.01
CA ILE A 262 3.88 16.23 -19.79
C ILE A 262 4.34 16.12 -18.35
N PHE A 263 5.63 15.89 -18.17
CA PHE A 263 6.29 15.73 -16.88
C PHE A 263 7.51 16.64 -16.75
N GLU A 264 7.86 16.94 -15.52
CA GLU A 264 9.11 17.60 -15.16
C GLU A 264 10.17 16.58 -14.78
N VAL A 265 11.41 16.85 -15.19
CA VAL A 265 12.57 16.00 -14.86
C VAL A 265 13.50 16.75 -13.93
N PHE A 266 13.91 16.08 -12.86
CA PHE A 266 14.78 16.64 -11.83
C PHE A 266 16.08 15.83 -11.74
N ASP A 267 17.19 16.54 -11.53
CA ASP A 267 18.46 15.91 -11.20
C ASP A 267 18.37 15.26 -9.79
N SER A 268 19.10 14.20 -9.54
CA SER A 268 19.04 13.49 -8.26
C SER A 268 20.34 12.74 -7.93
N THR A 269 21.45 13.39 -8.13
CA THR A 269 22.79 12.78 -7.98
C THR A 269 23.46 13.09 -6.65
N ASN A 270 22.97 14.06 -5.89
CA ASN A 270 23.60 14.50 -4.65
C ASN A 270 23.29 13.55 -3.48
N ILE A 271 24.33 12.91 -2.96
CA ILE A 271 24.26 12.03 -1.80
C ILE A 271 24.81 12.75 -0.58
N ILE A 272 24.09 12.62 0.55
CA ILE A 272 24.58 13.04 1.87
C ILE A 272 24.68 11.83 2.78
N GLU A 273 25.64 11.86 3.70
CA GLU A 273 25.80 10.84 4.72
C GLU A 273 25.06 11.25 5.99
N GLY A 274 24.33 10.29 6.56
CA GLY A 274 23.65 10.41 7.84
C GLY A 274 24.36 9.61 8.93
N LYS A 275 23.67 9.42 10.04
CA LYS A 275 24.16 8.58 11.15
C LYS A 275 24.16 7.10 10.75
N GLU A 276 25.05 6.32 11.37
CA GLU A 276 25.12 4.85 11.26
C GLU A 276 25.40 4.35 9.82
N GLY A 277 26.09 5.15 9.01
CA GLY A 277 26.42 4.81 7.63
C GLY A 277 25.25 4.94 6.65
N ARG A 278 24.09 5.40 7.09
CA ARG A 278 22.94 5.66 6.21
C ARG A 278 23.26 6.78 5.23
N ARG A 279 22.80 6.62 4.01
CA ARG A 279 23.02 7.59 2.94
C ARG A 279 21.69 8.02 2.35
N TYR A 280 21.57 9.29 2.03
CA TYR A 280 20.35 9.89 1.52
C TYR A 280 20.64 10.65 0.23
N LEU A 281 19.62 10.69 -0.64
CA LEU A 281 19.65 11.47 -1.87
C LEU A 281 18.90 12.78 -1.64
N LEU A 282 19.52 13.89 -2.02
CA LEU A 282 18.84 15.18 -1.98
C LEU A 282 18.00 15.37 -3.24
N PRO A 283 16.77 15.88 -3.11
CA PRO A 283 15.98 16.31 -4.25
C PRO A 283 16.74 17.34 -5.07
N GLY A 284 16.85 17.11 -6.36
CA GLY A 284 17.61 17.97 -7.25
C GLY A 284 16.78 19.10 -7.87
N LYS A 285 17.44 19.88 -8.73
CA LYS A 285 16.78 20.95 -9.48
C LYS A 285 16.10 20.39 -10.72
N LYS A 286 15.02 21.05 -11.17
CA LYS A 286 14.41 20.79 -12.48
C LYS A 286 15.44 21.03 -13.58
N ILE A 287 15.60 20.06 -14.47
CA ILE A 287 16.55 20.08 -15.59
C ILE A 287 15.88 20.05 -16.95
N ALA A 288 14.69 19.47 -17.07
CA ALA A 288 13.97 19.37 -18.35
C ALA A 288 12.45 19.24 -18.15
N GLU A 289 11.72 19.37 -19.24
CA GLU A 289 10.35 18.88 -19.42
C GLU A 289 10.30 17.86 -20.53
N ILE A 290 9.49 16.82 -20.36
CA ILE A 290 9.33 15.72 -21.31
C ILE A 290 7.86 15.47 -21.60
N GLU A 291 7.55 15.01 -22.83
CA GLU A 291 6.21 14.59 -23.26
C GLU A 291 6.23 13.12 -23.63
N VAL A 292 5.28 12.36 -23.10
CA VAL A 292 5.13 10.93 -23.41
C VAL A 292 4.70 10.75 -24.85
N SER A 293 5.53 10.04 -25.63
CA SER A 293 5.28 9.77 -27.05
C SER A 293 4.70 8.37 -27.31
N GLU A 294 5.07 7.40 -26.47
CA GLU A 294 4.64 6.00 -26.61
C GLU A 294 4.50 5.38 -25.22
N VAL A 295 3.44 4.61 -25.00
CA VAL A 295 3.18 3.94 -23.72
C VAL A 295 3.10 2.44 -23.94
N ALA A 296 3.87 1.70 -23.14
CA ALA A 296 3.77 0.26 -23.00
C ALA A 296 3.27 -0.06 -21.56
N GLU A 297 3.03 -1.32 -21.28
CA GLU A 297 2.45 -1.75 -20.01
C GLU A 297 3.22 -1.24 -18.78
N SER A 298 4.54 -1.38 -18.75
CA SER A 298 5.40 -1.07 -17.61
C SER A 298 6.38 0.08 -17.82
N ARG A 299 6.54 0.57 -19.05
CA ARG A 299 7.48 1.63 -19.44
C ARG A 299 6.85 2.54 -20.49
N SER A 300 7.40 3.75 -20.63
CA SER A 300 6.97 4.69 -21.65
C SER A 300 8.18 5.37 -22.29
N LYS A 301 8.06 5.74 -23.58
CA LYS A 301 9.01 6.62 -24.23
C LYS A 301 8.50 8.07 -24.14
N ALA A 302 9.43 9.00 -24.03
CA ALA A 302 9.12 10.42 -24.01
C ALA A 302 10.17 11.21 -24.79
N MET A 303 9.73 12.35 -25.33
CA MET A 303 10.59 13.31 -26.00
C MET A 303 10.88 14.49 -25.06
N VAL A 304 12.10 15.04 -25.13
CA VAL A 304 12.46 16.23 -24.37
C VAL A 304 11.88 17.44 -25.08
N LEU A 305 10.97 18.16 -24.39
CA LEU A 305 10.36 19.40 -24.89
C LEU A 305 11.25 20.60 -24.67
N SER A 306 11.86 20.69 -23.50
CA SER A 306 12.70 21.83 -23.11
C SER A 306 13.68 21.43 -22.01
N GLY A 307 14.75 22.21 -21.88
CA GLY A 307 15.74 22.02 -20.82
C GLY A 307 17.07 21.46 -21.30
N GLY A 308 17.82 20.86 -20.38
CA GLY A 308 19.17 20.34 -20.60
C GLY A 308 19.22 18.83 -20.82
N GLU A 309 20.41 18.27 -20.66
CA GLU A 309 20.66 16.83 -20.77
C GLU A 309 19.94 16.06 -19.64
N VAL A 310 19.10 15.10 -20.06
CA VAL A 310 18.42 14.18 -19.15
C VAL A 310 19.28 12.96 -18.95
N LYS A 311 19.62 12.66 -17.71
CA LYS A 311 20.47 11.52 -17.32
C LYS A 311 19.65 10.34 -16.84
N GLN A 312 20.23 9.17 -16.93
CA GLN A 312 19.68 7.98 -16.28
C GLN A 312 19.51 8.22 -14.77
N TRP A 313 18.42 7.71 -14.22
CA TRP A 313 17.99 7.85 -12.82
C TRP A 313 17.52 9.26 -12.42
N SER A 314 17.44 10.20 -13.34
CA SER A 314 16.72 11.46 -13.09
C SER A 314 15.27 11.18 -12.69
N VAL A 315 14.75 11.98 -11.78
CA VAL A 315 13.39 11.82 -11.24
C VAL A 315 12.39 12.49 -12.17
N VAL A 316 11.31 11.81 -12.48
CA VAL A 316 10.18 12.29 -13.27
C VAL A 316 9.02 12.58 -12.33
N LYS A 317 8.47 13.80 -12.35
CA LYS A 317 7.35 14.21 -11.51
C LYS A 317 6.24 14.87 -12.34
N VAL A 318 5.04 14.83 -11.78
CA VAL A 318 3.91 15.59 -12.32
C VAL A 318 4.21 17.09 -12.21
N LYS A 319 3.92 17.85 -13.25
CA LYS A 319 4.01 19.31 -13.20
C LYS A 319 2.91 19.85 -12.30
N VAL A 320 3.30 20.49 -11.22
CA VAL A 320 2.36 21.20 -10.34
C VAL A 320 1.98 22.51 -11.04
N LYS A 321 0.68 22.75 -11.25
CA LYS A 321 0.21 24.07 -11.68
C LYS A 321 0.47 25.05 -10.53
N GLU A 322 1.31 26.05 -10.80
CA GLU A 322 1.44 27.22 -9.95
C GLU A 322 0.16 28.06 -9.99
#